data_ef3b0f5a8302ef00eee9f82dd917ba2c
#
_entry.id   ef3b0f5a8302ef00eee9f82dd917ba2c
#
_cell.length_a   1.000
_cell.length_b   1.000
_cell.length_c   1.000
_cell.angle_alpha   90.00
_cell.angle_beta   90.00
_cell.angle_gamma   90.00
#
_symmetry.space_group_name_H-M   'P 1'
#
loop_
_entity.id
_entity.type
_entity.pdbx_description
1 polymer ?
#
loop_
_entity_poly.entity_id
_entity_poly.type
_entity_poly.pdbx_seq_one_letter_code
_entity_poly.pdbx_strand_id
1 'polypeptide(L)'
;MAPAMAQPPIPSETVHVTQGLATYYRADSKPFATISVGDTSVIDANPLTDRAVLIQAYKIGATNMIFFDQDKMPIKEVTVVVDAQGSGFVKIHNKARLNSYTEFSCWQSGCQFRGENTVAEPAPLPPGNLNQTINQSVTTQGNQPSVVVPRQ
;
A
#
# COMPACT_ATOMS: atom_id res chain seq x y z
N MET A 1 -4.45 -47.61 -10.83
CA MET A 1 -4.02 -46.21 -10.61
C MET A 1 -5.25 -45.31 -10.69
N ALA A 2 -5.72 -44.80 -9.54
CA ALA A 2 -6.84 -43.86 -9.53
C ALA A 2 -6.30 -42.47 -9.96
N PRO A 3 -7.02 -41.72 -10.83
CA PRO A 3 -6.63 -40.38 -11.18
C PRO A 3 -6.69 -39.49 -9.91
N ALA A 4 -5.61 -38.78 -9.64
CA ALA A 4 -5.59 -37.74 -8.60
C ALA A 4 -6.61 -36.67 -9.03
N MET A 5 -7.73 -36.58 -8.31
CA MET A 5 -8.68 -35.48 -8.50
C MET A 5 -7.98 -34.20 -8.03
N ALA A 6 -7.75 -33.30 -8.98
CA ALA A 6 -7.25 -31.97 -8.68
C ALA A 6 -8.25 -31.26 -7.75
N GLN A 7 -7.82 -30.88 -6.55
CA GLN A 7 -8.64 -30.08 -5.66
C GLN A 7 -8.95 -28.73 -6.32
N PRO A 8 -10.19 -28.23 -6.22
CA PRO A 8 -10.51 -26.91 -6.72
C PRO A 8 -9.66 -25.85 -6.00
N PRO A 9 -9.27 -24.77 -6.67
CA PRO A 9 -8.49 -23.71 -6.05
C PRO A 9 -9.27 -23.12 -4.86
N ILE A 10 -8.55 -22.94 -3.74
CA ILE A 10 -9.11 -22.32 -2.54
C ILE A 10 -9.30 -20.83 -2.82
N PRO A 11 -10.45 -20.21 -2.51
CA PRO A 11 -10.64 -18.77 -2.63
C PRO A 11 -9.59 -18.02 -1.81
N SER A 12 -8.88 -17.09 -2.44
CA SER A 12 -7.87 -16.25 -1.80
C SER A 12 -8.29 -14.78 -1.81
N GLU A 13 -7.99 -14.08 -0.73
CA GLU A 13 -8.31 -12.65 -0.53
C GLU A 13 -7.12 -11.97 0.16
N THR A 14 -6.92 -10.66 -0.09
CA THR A 14 -5.93 -9.86 0.63
C THR A 14 -6.61 -8.81 1.49
N VAL A 15 -6.22 -8.73 2.75
CA VAL A 15 -6.74 -7.78 3.75
C VAL A 15 -5.59 -6.95 4.29
N HIS A 16 -5.78 -5.63 4.32
CA HIS A 16 -4.86 -4.68 4.91
C HIS A 16 -5.29 -4.34 6.33
N VAL A 17 -4.37 -4.44 7.27
CA VAL A 17 -4.57 -4.11 8.68
C VAL A 17 -3.47 -3.18 9.16
N THR A 18 -3.75 -2.38 10.19
CA THR A 18 -2.79 -1.41 10.71
C THR A 18 -2.06 -1.96 11.93
N GLN A 19 -0.75 -1.82 11.97
CA GLN A 19 0.08 -2.24 13.12
C GLN A 19 -0.44 -1.64 14.44
N GLY A 20 -0.48 -2.46 15.48
CA GLY A 20 -0.92 -2.05 16.82
C GLY A 20 -2.44 -1.95 16.98
N LEU A 21 -3.22 -2.22 15.93
CA LEU A 21 -4.67 -2.23 15.99
C LEU A 21 -5.24 -3.64 15.89
N ALA A 22 -6.43 -3.81 16.46
CA ALA A 22 -7.25 -4.99 16.26
C ALA A 22 -8.30 -4.70 15.17
N THR A 23 -8.39 -5.58 14.18
CA THR A 23 -9.31 -5.45 13.06
C THR A 23 -10.31 -6.60 13.06
N TYR A 24 -11.60 -6.27 13.01
CA TYR A 24 -12.65 -7.25 12.84
C TYR A 24 -12.71 -7.71 11.39
N TYR A 25 -12.58 -9.02 11.19
CA TYR A 25 -12.71 -9.64 9.87
C TYR A 25 -13.85 -10.64 9.86
N ARG A 26 -14.72 -10.57 8.86
CA ARG A 26 -15.78 -11.51 8.63
C ARG A 26 -15.48 -12.39 7.42
N ALA A 27 -15.42 -13.69 7.64
CA ALA A 27 -15.33 -14.66 6.56
C ALA A 27 -16.72 -14.88 5.96
N ASP A 28 -16.98 -14.33 4.77
CA ASP A 28 -18.27 -14.49 4.06
C ASP A 28 -18.42 -15.89 3.41
N SER A 29 -17.51 -16.80 3.73
CA SER A 29 -17.51 -18.19 3.30
C SER A 29 -18.36 -19.08 4.23
N LYS A 30 -18.24 -20.39 4.04
CA LYS A 30 -18.80 -21.38 4.97
C LYS A 30 -18.28 -21.16 6.39
N PRO A 31 -19.04 -21.59 7.43
CA PRO A 31 -18.55 -21.59 8.79
C PRO A 31 -17.23 -22.35 8.91
N PHE A 32 -16.25 -21.77 9.62
CA PHE A 32 -14.99 -22.42 9.89
C PHE A 32 -14.95 -23.00 11.31
N ALA A 33 -14.16 -24.05 11.49
CA ALA A 33 -13.93 -24.67 12.80
C ALA A 33 -12.56 -24.29 13.39
N THR A 34 -11.58 -24.04 12.52
CA THR A 34 -10.19 -23.77 12.94
C THR A 34 -9.54 -22.75 11.99
N ILE A 35 -8.61 -21.97 12.55
CA ILE A 35 -7.80 -21.02 11.80
C ILE A 35 -6.32 -21.36 12.05
N SER A 36 -5.51 -21.32 10.99
CA SER A 36 -4.05 -21.38 11.09
C SER A 36 -3.45 -20.09 10.61
N VAL A 37 -2.53 -19.51 11.36
CA VAL A 37 -1.77 -18.30 11.02
C VAL A 37 -0.37 -18.72 10.63
N GLY A 38 0.14 -18.21 9.50
CA GLY A 38 1.46 -18.56 8.98
C GLY A 38 2.60 -18.02 9.86
N ASP A 39 2.50 -16.75 10.27
CA ASP A 39 3.49 -16.11 11.16
C ASP A 39 2.78 -15.35 12.30
N THR A 40 2.83 -15.94 13.50
CA THR A 40 2.21 -15.37 14.71
C THR A 40 2.99 -14.18 15.30
N SER A 41 4.19 -13.91 14.82
CA SER A 41 4.93 -12.69 15.17
C SER A 41 4.39 -11.47 14.42
N VAL A 42 3.74 -11.65 13.28
CA VAL A 42 3.16 -10.58 12.45
C VAL A 42 1.73 -10.27 12.87
N ILE A 43 0.90 -11.30 13.00
CA ILE A 43 -0.49 -11.19 13.46
C ILE A 43 -0.85 -12.31 14.40
N ASP A 44 -1.90 -12.08 15.20
CA ASP A 44 -2.66 -13.12 15.87
C ASP A 44 -4.12 -13.07 15.40
N ALA A 45 -4.79 -14.23 15.35
CA ALA A 45 -6.15 -14.35 14.86
C ALA A 45 -7.02 -15.08 15.90
N ASN A 46 -7.87 -14.32 16.57
CA ASN A 46 -8.78 -14.84 17.60
C ASN A 46 -10.20 -15.04 17.03
N PRO A 47 -10.69 -16.26 16.92
CA PRO A 47 -12.06 -16.52 16.46
C PRO A 47 -13.06 -15.96 17.47
N LEU A 48 -14.00 -15.13 17.00
CA LEU A 48 -15.11 -14.60 17.79
C LEU A 48 -16.38 -15.46 17.60
N THR A 49 -16.59 -15.92 16.37
CA THR A 49 -17.68 -16.82 15.98
C THR A 49 -17.16 -17.78 14.91
N ASP A 50 -18.01 -18.68 14.44
CA ASP A 50 -17.72 -19.57 13.31
C ASP A 50 -17.55 -18.85 11.97
N ARG A 51 -17.74 -17.51 11.93
CA ARG A 51 -17.64 -16.66 10.73
C ARG A 51 -16.90 -15.36 10.96
N ALA A 52 -16.44 -15.09 12.15
CA ALA A 52 -15.79 -13.82 12.48
C ALA A 52 -14.53 -14.02 13.31
N VAL A 53 -13.52 -13.23 13.00
CA VAL A 53 -12.18 -13.26 13.61
C VAL A 53 -11.76 -11.87 13.98
N LEU A 54 -11.12 -11.73 15.13
CA LEU A 54 -10.39 -10.53 15.51
C LEU A 54 -8.91 -10.72 15.15
N ILE A 55 -8.41 -9.91 14.22
CA ILE A 55 -7.01 -9.92 13.79
C ILE A 55 -6.28 -8.86 14.60
N GLN A 56 -5.26 -9.25 15.35
CA GLN A 56 -4.35 -8.35 16.05
C GLN A 56 -3.04 -8.24 15.28
N ALA A 57 -2.67 -7.02 14.88
CA ALA A 57 -1.49 -6.76 14.07
C ALA A 57 -0.31 -6.28 14.94
N TYR A 58 0.76 -7.06 15.01
CA TYR A 58 1.91 -6.76 15.87
C TYR A 58 3.08 -6.13 15.12
N LYS A 59 3.40 -6.65 13.94
CA LYS A 59 4.60 -6.28 13.20
C LYS A 59 4.26 -6.01 11.74
N ILE A 60 4.88 -4.95 11.18
CA ILE A 60 4.80 -4.66 9.74
C ILE A 60 5.32 -5.84 8.93
N GLY A 61 4.56 -6.25 7.93
CA GLY A 61 4.89 -7.38 7.06
C GLY A 61 3.65 -8.00 6.46
N ALA A 62 3.81 -9.17 5.87
CA ALA A 62 2.72 -9.93 5.30
C ALA A 62 2.78 -11.38 5.79
N THR A 63 1.63 -11.94 6.08
CA THR A 63 1.46 -13.35 6.41
C THR A 63 0.13 -13.84 5.86
N ASN A 64 -0.16 -15.11 6.00
CA ASN A 64 -1.46 -15.65 5.62
C ASN A 64 -2.18 -16.26 6.82
N MET A 65 -3.47 -16.36 6.73
CA MET A 65 -4.31 -17.18 7.60
C MET A 65 -5.21 -18.07 6.75
N ILE A 66 -5.33 -19.34 7.16
CA ILE A 66 -6.10 -20.36 6.47
C ILE A 66 -7.22 -20.80 7.38
N PHE A 67 -8.43 -20.79 6.85
CA PHE A 67 -9.63 -21.23 7.52
C PHE A 67 -9.94 -22.68 7.14
N PHE A 68 -10.24 -23.51 8.12
CA PHE A 68 -10.57 -24.91 7.95
C PHE A 68 -11.99 -25.20 8.45
N ASP A 69 -12.68 -26.10 7.79
CA ASP A 69 -13.96 -26.62 8.24
C ASP A 69 -13.80 -27.69 9.34
N GLN A 70 -14.91 -28.33 9.75
CA GLN A 70 -14.92 -29.40 10.76
C GLN A 70 -14.15 -30.63 10.31
N ASP A 71 -14.08 -30.88 9.01
CA ASP A 71 -13.37 -32.02 8.41
C ASP A 71 -11.88 -31.72 8.16
N LYS A 72 -11.39 -30.55 8.68
CA LYS A 72 -10.02 -30.04 8.49
C LYS A 72 -9.67 -29.77 7.01
N MET A 73 -10.68 -29.51 6.19
CA MET A 73 -10.46 -29.11 4.81
C MET A 73 -10.34 -27.60 4.73
N PRO A 74 -9.34 -27.07 3.98
CA PRO A 74 -9.18 -25.63 3.82
C PRO A 74 -10.32 -25.08 2.97
N ILE A 75 -11.00 -24.05 3.48
CA ILE A 75 -12.16 -23.42 2.83
C ILE A 75 -11.88 -22.02 2.34
N LYS A 76 -10.90 -21.33 2.92
CA LYS A 76 -10.50 -19.97 2.52
C LYS A 76 -9.07 -19.67 2.97
N GLU A 77 -8.33 -18.96 2.13
CA GLU A 77 -7.04 -18.38 2.47
C GLU A 77 -7.13 -16.85 2.42
N VAL A 78 -6.56 -16.19 3.41
CA VAL A 78 -6.50 -14.72 3.48
C VAL A 78 -5.06 -14.30 3.68
N THR A 79 -4.53 -13.52 2.75
CA THR A 79 -3.25 -12.83 2.92
C THR A 79 -3.50 -11.56 3.73
N VAL A 80 -2.82 -11.44 4.86
CA VAL A 80 -2.92 -10.26 5.73
C VAL A 80 -1.65 -9.44 5.57
N VAL A 81 -1.82 -8.18 5.16
CA VAL A 81 -0.74 -7.20 5.04
C VAL A 81 -0.87 -6.22 6.19
N VAL A 82 0.17 -6.15 7.01
CA VAL A 82 0.23 -5.22 8.14
C VAL A 82 0.97 -3.96 7.72
N ASP A 83 0.24 -2.86 7.66
CA ASP A 83 0.75 -1.55 7.34
C ASP A 83 1.12 -0.76 8.61
N ALA A 84 2.03 0.21 8.47
CA ALA A 84 2.41 1.08 9.58
C ALA A 84 1.23 1.95 10.02
N GLN A 85 1.06 2.12 11.32
CA GLN A 85 0.04 3.02 11.88
C GLN A 85 0.39 4.48 11.59
N GLY A 86 -0.53 5.20 10.95
CA GLY A 86 -0.41 6.63 10.73
C GLY A 86 0.74 7.00 9.78
N SER A 87 0.92 6.25 8.69
CA SER A 87 1.89 6.58 7.66
C SER A 87 1.50 7.88 6.96
N GLY A 88 1.90 9.01 7.55
CA GLY A 88 1.97 10.28 6.86
C GLY A 88 3.23 10.31 5.99
N PHE A 89 3.12 10.82 4.77
CA PHE A 89 4.29 11.12 3.95
C PHE A 89 4.67 12.58 4.18
N VAL A 90 5.93 12.82 4.55
CA VAL A 90 6.49 14.17 4.65
C VAL A 90 7.44 14.36 3.49
N LYS A 91 7.18 15.39 2.68
CA LYS A 91 8.07 15.80 1.59
C LYS A 91 8.79 17.07 2.02
N ILE A 92 10.10 17.01 2.12
CA ILE A 92 10.95 18.15 2.44
C ILE A 92 11.55 18.65 1.12
N HIS A 93 11.07 19.80 0.66
CA HIS A 93 11.58 20.44 -0.55
C HIS A 93 12.89 21.19 -0.27
N ASN A 94 13.88 20.97 -1.11
CA ASN A 94 15.14 21.69 -1.00
C ASN A 94 15.00 23.07 -1.66
N LYS A 95 15.22 24.15 -0.89
CA LYS A 95 15.14 25.52 -1.40
C LYS A 95 16.18 25.82 -2.50
N ALA A 96 17.29 25.11 -2.51
CA ALA A 96 18.35 25.30 -3.51
C ALA A 96 18.07 24.60 -4.85
N ARG A 97 17.11 23.64 -4.88
CA ARG A 97 16.73 22.88 -6.07
C ARG A 97 15.21 22.81 -6.14
N LEU A 98 14.63 23.64 -6.97
CA LEU A 98 13.19 23.91 -7.03
C LEU A 98 12.28 22.69 -7.24
N ASN A 99 12.77 21.57 -7.72
CA ASN A 99 11.98 20.37 -8.00
C ASN A 99 12.53 19.12 -7.31
N SER A 100 13.41 19.26 -6.33
CA SER A 100 13.90 18.14 -5.55
C SER A 100 13.24 18.09 -4.18
N TYR A 101 12.87 16.91 -3.76
CA TYR A 101 12.35 16.66 -2.42
C TYR A 101 12.88 15.35 -1.87
N THR A 102 13.00 15.32 -0.56
CA THR A 102 13.27 14.10 0.22
C THR A 102 11.97 13.62 0.82
N GLU A 103 11.64 12.36 0.63
CA GLU A 103 10.42 11.75 1.14
C GLU A 103 10.70 10.90 2.37
N PHE A 104 9.93 11.12 3.43
CA PHE A 104 9.93 10.34 4.65
C PHE A 104 8.56 9.73 4.87
N SER A 105 8.55 8.49 5.34
CA SER A 105 7.39 7.84 5.91
C SER A 105 7.43 8.03 7.42
N CYS A 106 6.43 8.71 7.98
CA CYS A 106 6.38 9.05 9.40
C CYS A 106 5.24 8.33 10.11
N TRP A 107 5.48 7.84 11.34
CA TRP A 107 4.51 7.26 12.26
C TRP A 107 4.85 7.69 13.69
N GLN A 108 4.06 7.26 14.67
CA GLN A 108 4.21 7.70 16.06
C GLN A 108 5.61 7.47 16.67
N SER A 109 6.34 6.47 16.19
CA SER A 109 7.70 6.15 16.65
C SER A 109 8.80 6.92 15.91
N GLY A 110 8.46 7.76 14.93
CA GLY A 110 9.43 8.55 14.15
C GLY A 110 9.25 8.48 12.63
N CYS A 111 10.19 9.06 11.92
CA CYS A 111 10.20 9.10 10.46
C CYS A 111 11.34 8.26 9.89
N GLN A 112 11.06 7.52 8.83
CA GLN A 112 12.05 6.75 8.08
C GLN A 112 12.20 7.32 6.68
N PHE A 113 13.46 7.48 6.24
CA PHE A 113 13.78 7.91 4.88
C PHE A 113 13.29 6.89 3.84
N ARG A 114 12.62 7.36 2.80
CA ARG A 114 12.14 6.54 1.68
C ARG A 114 12.90 6.76 0.39
N GLY A 115 13.34 7.97 0.13
CA GLY A 115 14.07 8.29 -1.09
C GLY A 115 14.13 9.79 -1.37
N GLU A 116 14.94 10.11 -2.35
CA GLU A 116 15.06 11.48 -2.89
C GLU A 116 14.57 11.44 -4.33
N ASN A 117 13.75 12.41 -4.70
CA ASN A 117 13.41 12.67 -6.07
C ASN A 117 14.22 13.90 -6.52
N THR A 118 15.27 13.68 -7.27
CA THR A 118 16.03 14.74 -7.92
C THR A 118 15.55 14.82 -9.36
N VAL A 119 14.71 15.81 -9.66
CA VAL A 119 14.42 16.14 -11.05
C VAL A 119 15.71 16.75 -11.62
N ALA A 120 16.24 16.14 -12.67
CA ALA A 120 17.39 16.68 -13.38
C ALA A 120 17.13 18.14 -13.75
N GLU A 121 18.02 19.03 -13.34
CA GLU A 121 17.98 20.44 -13.73
C GLU A 121 17.98 20.49 -15.27
N PRO A 122 17.01 21.20 -15.89
CA PRO A 122 17.03 21.36 -17.34
C PRO A 122 18.37 21.96 -17.74
N ALA A 123 19.02 21.32 -18.73
CA ALA A 123 20.30 21.78 -19.25
C ALA A 123 20.26 23.31 -19.53
N PRO A 124 21.30 24.07 -19.17
CA PRO A 124 21.33 25.50 -19.44
C PRO A 124 21.11 25.72 -20.92
N LEU A 125 20.15 26.58 -21.25
CA LEU A 125 19.81 26.94 -22.62
C LEU A 125 21.04 27.50 -23.31
N PRO A 126 21.33 27.09 -24.55
CA PRO A 126 22.44 27.67 -25.30
C PRO A 126 22.23 29.20 -25.46
N PRO A 127 23.27 30.02 -25.30
CA PRO A 127 23.15 31.46 -25.44
C PRO A 127 22.75 31.80 -26.88
N GLY A 128 21.57 32.40 -27.07
CA GLY A 128 21.28 33.03 -28.34
C GLY A 128 19.90 32.90 -28.96
N ASN A 129 18.82 32.60 -28.23
CA ASN A 129 17.51 32.75 -28.88
C ASN A 129 16.39 32.98 -27.85
N LEU A 130 16.17 34.27 -27.52
CA LEU A 130 15.10 34.73 -26.63
C LEU A 130 13.69 34.39 -27.13
N ASN A 131 13.51 34.02 -28.41
CA ASN A 131 12.19 33.68 -28.97
C ASN A 131 11.79 32.21 -28.78
N GLN A 132 12.71 31.34 -28.36
CA GLN A 132 12.34 29.92 -28.10
C GLN A 132 11.93 29.67 -26.66
N THR A 133 12.19 30.58 -25.74
CA THR A 133 11.93 30.43 -24.31
C THR A 133 10.43 30.46 -23.98
N ILE A 134 9.61 31.09 -24.83
CA ILE A 134 8.17 31.28 -24.58
C ILE A 134 7.36 30.03 -24.96
N ASN A 135 7.86 29.21 -25.89
CA ASN A 135 7.10 28.06 -26.37
C ASN A 135 7.39 26.70 -25.67
N GLN A 136 8.41 26.64 -24.81
CA GLN A 136 8.72 25.38 -24.11
C GLN A 136 8.15 25.26 -22.68
N SER A 137 7.57 26.34 -22.15
CA SER A 137 6.95 26.32 -20.82
C SER A 137 5.47 25.90 -20.81
N VAL A 138 4.90 25.50 -21.95
CA VAL A 138 3.45 25.14 -22.08
C VAL A 138 3.22 23.66 -22.32
N THR A 139 4.24 22.84 -22.35
CA THR A 139 4.02 21.39 -22.52
C THR A 139 4.55 20.64 -21.30
N THR A 140 3.76 20.49 -20.31
CA THR A 140 3.47 19.29 -19.54
C THR A 140 2.88 19.67 -18.19
N GLN A 141 1.61 19.71 -18.10
CA GLN A 141 0.86 18.91 -17.13
C GLN A 141 -0.62 19.15 -17.32
N GLY A 142 -1.29 18.04 -17.39
CA GLY A 142 -2.66 17.91 -17.73
C GLY A 142 -3.64 18.76 -16.90
N ASN A 143 -4.68 19.15 -17.61
CA ASN A 143 -6.01 19.52 -17.12
C ASN A 143 -6.09 20.63 -16.05
N GLN A 144 -5.74 21.86 -16.48
CA GLN A 144 -6.55 23.02 -16.04
C GLN A 144 -6.50 24.12 -17.14
N PRO A 145 -7.62 24.70 -17.53
CA PRO A 145 -7.63 25.78 -18.49
C PRO A 145 -7.07 27.04 -17.83
N SER A 146 -5.89 27.49 -18.27
CA SER A 146 -5.35 28.79 -17.89
C SER A 146 -6.09 29.88 -18.67
N VAL A 147 -6.81 30.72 -17.94
CA VAL A 147 -7.44 31.93 -18.49
C VAL A 147 -6.31 32.91 -18.80
N VAL A 148 -6.04 33.15 -20.07
CA VAL A 148 -5.15 34.20 -20.54
C VAL A 148 -5.93 35.53 -20.49
N VAL A 149 -5.54 36.43 -19.62
CA VAL A 149 -6.05 37.81 -19.61
C VAL A 149 -5.18 38.65 -20.54
N PRO A 150 -5.71 39.22 -21.62
CA PRO A 150 -4.93 40.14 -22.46
C PRO A 150 -4.73 41.48 -21.72
N ARG A 151 -3.52 41.95 -21.60
CA ARG A 151 -3.23 43.31 -21.19
C ARG A 151 -3.35 44.24 -22.42
N GLN A 152 -4.19 45.22 -22.28
CA GLN A 152 -4.17 46.42 -23.12
C GLN A 152 -3.03 47.34 -22.72
#